data_a5b6c63ee784263f69bebeac2ecd28a1
#
_entry.id   a5b6c63ee784263f69bebeac2ecd28a1
#
_cell.length_a   1.000
_cell.length_b   1.000
_cell.length_c   1.000
_cell.angle_alpha   90.00
_cell.angle_beta   90.00
_cell.angle_gamma   90.00
#
_symmetry.space_group_name_H-M   'P 1'
#
loop_
_entity.id
_entity.type
_entity.pdbx_description
1 polymer ?
#
loop_
_entity_poly.entity_id
_entity_poly.type
_entity_poly.pdbx_seq_one_letter_code
_entity_poly.pdbx_strand_id
1 'polypeptide(L)'
;MTVKVKKLSENAVLPQKAHKSDAGFDLTVSRITTELNEVGELIIVYHTDLCLEIPDGYFGALFSRSSISKKPLSQTNAVGVVDAKLCLIF
;
A
#
# COMPACT_ATOMS: atom_id res chain seq x y z
N MET A 1 7.62 12.70 14.96
CA MET A 1 7.71 11.34 14.41
C MET A 1 8.15 11.40 12.95
N THR A 2 9.07 10.55 12.57
CA THR A 2 9.58 10.48 11.20
C THR A 2 9.44 9.07 10.66
N VAL A 3 8.79 8.92 9.52
CA VAL A 3 8.70 7.66 8.79
C VAL A 3 9.67 7.74 7.60
N LYS A 4 10.58 6.78 7.52
CA LYS A 4 11.53 6.71 6.41
C LYS A 4 10.90 5.93 5.26
N VAL A 5 11.07 6.45 4.05
CA VAL A 5 10.53 5.86 2.83
C VAL A 5 11.66 5.66 1.83
N LYS A 6 11.75 4.45 1.29
CA LYS A 6 12.73 4.12 0.25
C LYS A 6 12.00 3.78 -1.04
N LYS A 7 12.38 4.42 -2.14
CA LYS A 7 11.92 4.07 -3.49
C LYS A 7 12.74 2.89 -4.01
N LEU A 8 12.07 1.88 -4.52
CA LEU A 8 12.71 0.70 -5.12
C LEU A 8 12.86 0.82 -6.63
N SER A 9 12.19 1.79 -7.24
CA SER A 9 12.28 2.06 -8.68
C SER A 9 12.10 3.55 -8.95
N GLU A 10 12.48 3.98 -10.16
CA GLU A 10 12.27 5.37 -10.57
C GLU A 10 10.79 5.72 -10.73
N ASN A 11 9.95 4.72 -10.97
CA ASN A 11 8.51 4.91 -11.15
C ASN A 11 7.76 5.04 -9.82
N ALA A 12 8.41 4.73 -8.69
CA ALA A 12 7.77 4.84 -7.39
C ALA A 12 7.42 6.28 -7.05
N VAL A 13 6.23 6.48 -6.50
CA VAL A 13 5.73 7.79 -6.10
C VAL A 13 5.68 7.83 -4.57
N LEU A 14 6.29 8.85 -3.97
CA LEU A 14 6.28 9.01 -2.53
C LEU A 14 4.85 9.23 -2.01
N PRO A 15 4.53 8.76 -0.80
CA PRO A 15 3.21 8.99 -0.22
C PRO A 15 2.86 10.47 -0.18
N GLN A 16 1.63 10.80 -0.52
CA GLN A 16 1.18 12.19 -0.63
C GLN A 16 -0.13 12.38 0.10
N LYS A 17 -0.36 13.59 0.59
CA LYS A 17 -1.66 14.02 1.11
C LYS A 17 -2.32 14.95 0.11
N ALA A 18 -3.59 14.70 -0.22
CA ALA A 18 -4.37 15.60 -1.07
C ALA A 18 -4.62 16.93 -0.37
N HIS A 19 -4.87 16.87 0.95
CA HIS A 19 -5.09 18.03 1.79
C HIS A 19 -4.31 17.90 3.08
N LYS A 20 -3.83 19.02 3.63
CA LYS A 20 -3.06 19.02 4.90
C LYS A 20 -3.84 18.43 6.08
N SER A 21 -5.17 18.55 6.04
CA SER A 21 -6.05 18.03 7.09
C SER A 21 -6.33 16.53 6.97
N ASP A 22 -5.89 15.87 5.91
CA ASP A 22 -6.12 14.44 5.73
C ASP A 22 -5.39 13.65 6.81
N ALA A 23 -6.06 12.63 7.34
CA ALA A 23 -5.48 11.79 8.39
C ALA A 23 -4.40 10.86 7.85
N GLY A 24 -4.49 10.47 6.59
CA GLY A 24 -3.58 9.52 5.99
C GLY A 24 -2.92 10.03 4.72
N PHE A 25 -1.97 9.22 4.22
CA PHE A 25 -1.28 9.48 2.97
C PHE A 25 -1.84 8.57 1.88
N ASP A 26 -1.96 9.11 0.67
CA ASP A 26 -2.31 8.32 -0.51
C ASP A 26 -1.07 7.62 -1.07
N LEU A 27 -1.23 6.35 -1.38
CA LEU A 27 -0.21 5.55 -2.05
C LEU A 27 -0.58 5.40 -3.52
N THR A 28 0.43 5.44 -4.38
CA THR A 28 0.26 5.32 -5.82
C THR A 28 0.82 3.99 -6.30
N VAL A 29 0.06 3.29 -7.12
CA VAL A 29 0.49 2.04 -7.74
C VAL A 29 1.47 2.36 -8.87
N SER A 30 2.67 1.79 -8.81
CA SER A 30 3.69 1.99 -9.86
C SER A 30 3.62 0.91 -10.93
N ARG A 31 3.17 -0.29 -10.58
CA ARG A 31 2.99 -1.41 -11.53
C ARG A 31 1.98 -2.41 -11.00
N ILE A 32 1.44 -3.20 -11.90
CA ILE A 32 0.42 -4.21 -11.59
C ILE A 32 0.91 -5.56 -12.12
N THR A 33 0.82 -6.58 -11.28
CA THR A 33 1.06 -7.97 -11.69
C THR A 33 -0.14 -8.82 -11.33
N THR A 34 -0.20 -10.02 -11.90
CA THR A 34 -1.26 -10.98 -11.59
C THR A 34 -0.62 -12.30 -11.20
N GLU A 35 -1.31 -13.03 -10.32
CA GLU A 35 -0.88 -14.36 -9.90
C GLU A 35 -2.10 -15.21 -9.61
N LEU A 36 -1.92 -16.52 -9.52
CA LEU A 36 -2.96 -17.45 -9.10
C LEU A 36 -2.70 -17.85 -7.65
N ASN A 37 -3.76 -17.85 -6.84
CA ASN A 37 -3.66 -18.36 -5.48
C ASN A 37 -3.73 -19.90 -5.47
N GLU A 38 -3.69 -20.50 -4.28
CA GLU A 38 -3.66 -21.96 -4.11
C GLU A 38 -4.90 -22.65 -4.68
N VAL A 39 -6.03 -21.97 -4.72
CA VAL A 39 -7.28 -22.54 -5.26
C VAL A 39 -7.52 -22.16 -6.72
N GLY A 40 -6.55 -21.52 -7.37
CA GLY A 40 -6.64 -21.18 -8.79
C GLY A 40 -7.38 -19.90 -9.11
N GLU A 41 -7.66 -19.07 -8.12
CA GLU A 41 -8.27 -17.76 -8.35
C GLU A 41 -7.23 -16.73 -8.78
N LEU A 42 -7.62 -15.84 -9.69
CA LEU A 42 -6.76 -14.76 -10.16
C LEU A 42 -6.68 -13.66 -9.10
N ILE A 43 -5.47 -13.33 -8.71
CA ILE A 43 -5.21 -12.21 -7.79
C ILE A 43 -4.47 -11.12 -8.55
N ILE A 44 -4.95 -9.88 -8.40
CA ILE A 44 -4.28 -8.69 -8.92
C ILE A 44 -3.41 -8.12 -7.81
N VAL A 45 -2.13 -7.96 -8.11
CA VAL A 45 -1.15 -7.45 -7.15
C VAL A 45 -0.75 -6.03 -7.55
N TYR A 46 -0.98 -5.09 -6.66
CA TYR A 46 -0.61 -3.69 -6.85
C TYR A 46 0.70 -3.41 -6.14
N HIS A 47 1.72 -2.97 -6.89
CA HIS A 47 3.04 -2.67 -6.36
C HIS A 47 3.22 -1.17 -6.25
N THR A 48 3.64 -0.69 -5.10
CA THR A 48 3.98 0.72 -4.91
C THR A 48 5.45 0.99 -5.15
N ASP A 49 6.29 -0.05 -5.10
CA ASP A 49 7.76 0.03 -5.15
C ASP A 49 8.31 0.94 -4.05
N LEU A 50 7.66 0.92 -2.89
CA LEU A 50 8.09 1.65 -1.70
C LEU A 50 8.34 0.69 -0.55
N CYS A 51 9.38 0.98 0.23
CA CYS A 51 9.60 0.37 1.53
C CYS A 51 9.48 1.43 2.60
N LEU A 52 8.81 1.09 3.70
CA LEU A 52 8.62 2.00 4.83
C LEU A 52 9.37 1.48 6.04
N GLU A 53 9.90 2.41 6.81
CA GLU A 53 10.43 2.14 8.14
C GLU A 53 9.62 2.94 9.15
N ILE A 54 8.85 2.22 9.97
CA ILE A 54 7.97 2.82 10.98
C ILE A 54 8.75 2.90 12.30
N PRO A 55 8.72 4.03 13.01
CA PRO A 55 9.39 4.15 14.30
C PRO A 55 8.83 3.18 15.34
N ASP A 56 9.66 2.80 16.30
CA ASP A 56 9.25 1.94 17.42
C ASP A 56 8.07 2.56 18.15
N GLY A 57 7.13 1.71 18.56
CA GLY A 57 5.92 2.13 19.25
C GLY A 57 4.78 2.55 18.33
N TYR A 58 5.00 2.50 17.02
CA TYR A 58 4.00 2.85 16.01
C TYR A 58 3.82 1.70 15.03
N PHE A 59 2.70 1.71 14.36
CA PHE A 59 2.49 0.82 13.21
C PHE A 59 1.75 1.59 12.11
N GLY A 60 1.88 1.11 10.88
CA GLY A 60 1.12 1.64 9.75
C GLY A 60 -0.09 0.76 9.48
N ALA A 61 -1.21 1.37 9.12
CA ALA A 61 -2.39 0.65 8.67
C ALA A 61 -2.68 1.05 7.22
N LEU A 62 -2.86 0.05 6.36
CA LEU A 62 -3.09 0.24 4.94
C LEU A 62 -4.56 -0.06 4.63
N PHE A 63 -5.26 0.94 4.16
CA PHE A 63 -6.68 0.83 3.83
C PHE A 63 -6.89 1.02 2.33
N SER A 64 -7.86 0.30 1.76
CA SER A 64 -8.31 0.61 0.40
C SER A 64 -9.05 1.94 0.39
N ARG A 65 -8.99 2.63 -0.75
CA ARG A 65 -9.76 3.86 -0.91
C ARG A 65 -11.25 3.52 -1.02
N SER A 66 -12.09 4.47 -0.61
CA SER A 66 -13.55 4.30 -0.70
C SER A 66 -14.04 4.02 -2.13
N SER A 67 -13.34 4.54 -3.13
CA SER A 67 -13.68 4.30 -4.53
C SER A 67 -13.53 2.85 -4.98
N ILE A 68 -12.73 2.03 -4.27
CA ILE A 68 -12.54 0.62 -4.63
C ILE A 68 -13.83 -0.18 -4.43
N SER A 69 -14.69 0.23 -3.51
CA SER A 69 -15.97 -0.45 -3.25
C SER A 69 -16.94 -0.38 -4.43
N LYS A 70 -16.73 0.55 -5.36
CA LYS A 70 -17.53 0.70 -6.59
C LYS A 70 -17.08 -0.22 -7.70
N LYS A 71 -16.00 -0.98 -7.49
CA LYS A 71 -15.45 -1.93 -8.45
C LYS A 71 -15.61 -3.34 -7.89
N PRO A 72 -15.64 -4.39 -8.75
CA PRO A 72 -15.73 -5.77 -8.26
C PRO A 72 -14.38 -6.26 -7.71
N LEU A 73 -13.76 -5.46 -6.86
CA LEU A 73 -12.46 -5.72 -6.26
C LEU A 73 -12.53 -5.48 -4.77
N SER A 74 -11.77 -6.25 -4.02
CA SER A 74 -11.59 -6.05 -2.58
C SER A 74 -10.14 -6.35 -2.20
N GLN A 75 -9.67 -5.68 -1.17
CA GLN A 75 -8.35 -5.96 -0.62
C GLN A 75 -8.40 -7.30 0.12
N THR A 76 -7.46 -8.20 -0.20
CA THR A 76 -7.50 -9.57 0.32
C THR A 76 -7.37 -9.65 1.85
N ASN A 77 -6.64 -8.73 2.46
CA ASN A 77 -6.43 -8.70 3.91
C ASN A 77 -7.23 -7.60 4.62
N ALA A 78 -8.21 -6.99 3.94
CA ALA A 78 -9.04 -5.90 4.47
C ALA A 78 -8.23 -4.68 4.94
N VAL A 79 -7.37 -4.84 5.94
CA VAL A 79 -6.45 -3.81 6.44
C VAL A 79 -5.06 -4.43 6.53
N GLY A 80 -4.10 -3.84 5.83
CA GLY A 80 -2.70 -4.25 5.95
C GLY A 80 -2.05 -3.55 7.13
N VAL A 81 -1.22 -4.28 7.88
CA VAL A 81 -0.49 -3.74 9.04
C VAL A 81 1.00 -3.77 8.74
N VAL A 82 1.65 -2.62 8.94
CA VAL A 82 3.10 -2.45 8.74
C VAL A 82 3.75 -2.21 10.11
N ASP A 83 4.51 -3.21 10.60
CA ASP A 83 5.10 -3.16 11.94
C ASP A 83 6.43 -2.43 11.97
N ALA A 84 7.31 -2.73 11.04
CA ALA A 84 8.68 -2.24 11.05
C ALA A 84 9.09 -1.83 9.65
N LYS A 85 9.91 -2.65 8.99
CA LYS A 85 10.32 -2.43 7.60
C LYS A 85 9.53 -3.33 6.69
N LEU A 86 8.85 -2.78 5.70
CA LEU A 86 8.04 -3.56 4.78
C LEU A 86 7.98 -2.89 3.42
N CYS A 87 8.11 -3.70 2.37
CA CYS A 87 7.83 -3.25 1.00
C CYS A 87 6.33 -3.38 0.76
N LEU A 88 5.74 -2.31 0.25
CA LEU A 88 4.29 -2.22 0.11
C LEU A 88 3.82 -2.84 -1.20
N ILE A 89 3.10 -3.94 -1.10
CA ILE A 89 2.34 -4.56 -2.19
C ILE A 89 0.95 -4.94 -1.68
N PHE A 90 -0.04 -4.86 -2.54
CA PHE A 90 -1.40 -5.25 -2.17
C PHE A 90 -2.31 -5.43 -3.39
#